data_614a4123828dc815590c6afc0baf23d4
#
_entry.id   614a4123828dc815590c6afc0baf23d4
#
_cell.length_a   1.000
_cell.length_b   1.000
_cell.length_c   1.000
_cell.angle_alpha   90.00
_cell.angle_beta   90.00
_cell.angle_gamma   90.00
#
_symmetry.space_group_name_H-M   'P 1'
#
loop_
_entity.id
_entity.type
_entity.pdbx_description
1 polymer ?
#
loop_
_entity_poly.entity_id
_entity_poly.type
_entity_poly.pdbx_seq_one_letter_code
_entity_poly.pdbx_strand_id
1 'polypeptide(L)'
;DGTKAFVAGLPVFGSMIGLMKNNTPYIGLIDQPITGERIWGGINGSYLNKKPIKTRKFDSIKNTICAITDPAMFLDEDNLIYQKINENVLYVRHGTDCWGYAMCASGTIDLVVEKDLELWDIVAAEAILSGAGGIISSWDKSKAASDRSVIAAANIETYDYFINLINNNEIK
;
A
#
# COMPACT_ATOMS: atom_id res chain seq x y z
N ASP A 1 -3.71 3.65 12.96
CA ASP A 1 -4.47 2.95 11.93
C ASP A 1 -4.72 1.50 12.34
N GLY A 2 -5.76 0.86 11.76
CA GLY A 2 -6.10 -0.52 12.11
C GLY A 2 -6.99 -0.65 13.36
N THR A 3 -7.95 0.25 13.57
CA THR A 3 -8.84 0.23 14.75
C THR A 3 -9.62 -1.09 14.88
N LYS A 4 -10.11 -1.65 13.77
CA LYS A 4 -10.80 -2.95 13.79
C LYS A 4 -9.87 -4.08 14.23
N ALA A 5 -8.63 -4.07 13.75
CA ALA A 5 -7.60 -5.04 14.12
C ALA A 5 -7.23 -4.90 15.61
N PHE A 6 -7.05 -3.67 16.10
CA PHE A 6 -6.79 -3.41 17.52
C PHE A 6 -7.88 -3.97 18.42
N VAL A 7 -9.14 -3.69 18.12
CA VAL A 7 -10.29 -4.20 18.91
C VAL A 7 -10.37 -5.72 18.84
N ALA A 8 -10.05 -6.33 17.71
CA ALA A 8 -10.05 -7.79 17.53
C ALA A 8 -8.81 -8.48 18.14
N GLY A 9 -7.81 -7.74 18.62
CA GLY A 9 -6.56 -8.29 19.14
C GLY A 9 -5.59 -8.82 18.07
N LEU A 10 -5.75 -8.39 16.82
CA LEU A 10 -4.87 -8.77 15.71
C LEU A 10 -3.70 -7.77 15.60
N PRO A 11 -2.43 -8.21 15.64
CA PRO A 11 -1.27 -7.32 15.68
C PRO A 11 -0.88 -6.79 14.29
N VAL A 12 -1.83 -6.20 13.56
CA VAL A 12 -1.62 -5.55 12.27
C VAL A 12 -1.94 -4.05 12.30
N PHE A 13 -2.37 -3.53 13.46
CA PHE A 13 -2.56 -2.11 13.70
C PHE A 13 -1.22 -1.42 13.94
N GLY A 14 -1.17 -0.11 13.72
CA GLY A 14 0.06 0.66 13.93
C GLY A 14 -0.17 2.15 14.12
N SER A 15 0.83 2.83 14.66
CA SER A 15 0.87 4.28 14.70
C SER A 15 1.55 4.81 13.44
N MET A 16 0.89 5.71 12.74
CA MET A 16 1.42 6.35 11.54
C MET A 16 1.74 7.81 11.80
N ILE A 17 2.91 8.26 11.39
CA ILE A 17 3.31 9.66 11.44
C ILE A 17 3.91 10.05 10.09
N GLY A 18 3.32 11.04 9.43
CA GLY A 18 3.79 11.57 8.16
C GLY A 18 4.16 13.05 8.29
N LEU A 19 5.35 13.41 7.86
CA LEU A 19 5.78 14.80 7.72
C LEU A 19 5.69 15.21 6.25
N MET A 20 4.98 16.29 5.99
CA MET A 20 4.87 16.90 4.66
C MET A 20 5.79 18.11 4.52
N LYS A 21 6.40 18.30 3.37
CA LYS A 21 7.15 19.47 2.98
C LYS A 21 6.66 19.97 1.62
N ASN A 22 6.23 21.23 1.55
CA ASN A 22 5.69 21.82 0.32
C ASN A 22 4.57 20.95 -0.31
N ASN A 23 3.64 20.50 0.51
CA ASN A 23 2.51 19.67 0.11
C ASN A 23 2.90 18.29 -0.51
N THR A 24 4.07 17.77 -0.14
CA THR A 24 4.58 16.47 -0.59
C THR A 24 5.05 15.67 0.64
N PRO A 25 4.73 14.38 0.74
CA PRO A 25 5.25 13.51 1.79
C PRO A 25 6.79 13.51 1.79
N TYR A 26 7.39 13.77 2.94
CA TYR A 26 8.84 13.95 3.07
C TYR A 26 9.50 12.89 3.94
N ILE A 27 8.89 12.60 5.09
CA ILE A 27 9.31 11.52 6.00
C ILE A 27 8.04 10.82 6.48
N GLY A 28 8.08 9.50 6.55
CA GLY A 28 7.04 8.66 7.11
C GLY A 28 7.57 7.71 8.16
N LEU A 29 6.69 7.32 9.08
CA LEU A 29 6.93 6.31 10.10
C LEU A 29 5.66 5.50 10.31
N ILE A 30 5.80 4.17 10.35
CA ILE A 30 4.78 3.21 10.78
C ILE A 30 5.40 2.37 11.89
N ASP A 31 4.81 2.43 13.08
CA ASP A 31 5.29 1.73 14.27
C ASP A 31 4.29 0.65 14.67
N GLN A 32 4.75 -0.59 14.73
CA GLN A 32 3.97 -1.74 15.20
C GLN A 32 4.37 -2.06 16.64
N PRO A 33 3.54 -1.71 17.64
CA PRO A 33 3.94 -1.73 19.04
C PRO A 33 4.05 -3.14 19.63
N ILE A 34 3.42 -4.15 19.02
CA ILE A 34 3.42 -5.53 19.56
C ILE A 34 4.71 -6.26 19.15
N THR A 35 5.10 -6.13 17.86
CA THR A 35 6.35 -6.77 17.35
C THR A 35 7.59 -5.93 17.63
N GLY A 36 7.42 -4.65 17.98
CA GLY A 36 8.52 -3.70 18.13
C GLY A 36 9.18 -3.32 16.80
N GLU A 37 8.49 -3.56 15.70
CA GLU A 37 8.96 -3.19 14.37
C GLU A 37 8.54 -1.77 14.03
N ARG A 38 9.49 -1.00 13.55
CA ARG A 38 9.29 0.37 13.11
C ARG A 38 9.84 0.54 11.72
N ILE A 39 8.96 0.84 10.76
CA ILE A 39 9.36 1.20 9.41
C ILE A 39 9.30 2.71 9.28
N TRP A 40 10.38 3.30 8.80
CA TRP A 40 10.47 4.75 8.61
C TRP A 40 11.33 5.07 7.40
N GLY A 41 11.09 6.20 6.76
CA GLY A 41 11.87 6.59 5.59
C GLY A 41 11.34 7.82 4.88
N GLY A 42 11.97 8.11 3.76
CA GLY A 42 11.70 9.20 2.86
C GLY A 42 12.67 9.16 1.69
N ILE A 43 12.83 10.24 0.94
CA ILE A 43 13.60 10.30 -0.30
C ILE A 43 15.06 9.77 -0.20
N ASN A 44 15.63 9.75 1.01
CA ASN A 44 17.00 9.28 1.24
C ASN A 44 17.09 7.77 1.57
N GLY A 45 15.98 7.05 1.49
CA GLY A 45 15.90 5.62 1.79
C GLY A 45 14.94 5.30 2.93
N SER A 46 14.62 4.01 3.06
CA SER A 46 13.71 3.50 4.08
C SER A 46 14.34 2.37 4.89
N TYR A 47 13.89 2.23 6.12
CA TYR A 47 14.51 1.36 7.13
C TYR A 47 13.44 0.62 7.94
N LEU A 48 13.69 -0.66 8.21
CA LEU A 48 13.02 -1.43 9.26
C LEU A 48 13.93 -1.39 10.50
N ASN A 49 13.47 -0.71 11.54
CA ASN A 49 14.29 -0.36 12.69
C ASN A 49 15.57 0.39 12.24
N LYS A 50 16.71 -0.29 12.23
CA LYS A 50 18.02 0.26 11.81
C LYS A 50 18.54 -0.35 10.50
N LYS A 51 17.81 -1.29 9.91
CA LYS A 51 18.24 -2.00 8.69
C LYS A 51 17.62 -1.33 7.47
N PRO A 52 18.40 -0.99 6.44
CA PRO A 52 17.84 -0.49 5.19
C PRO A 52 16.96 -1.55 4.54
N ILE A 53 15.84 -1.11 3.98
CA ILE A 53 14.88 -1.97 3.26
C ILE A 53 14.72 -1.50 1.83
N LYS A 54 14.28 -2.42 0.99
CA LYS A 54 13.89 -2.17 -0.40
C LYS A 54 12.67 -2.99 -0.74
N THR A 55 11.89 -2.46 -1.65
CA THR A 55 10.78 -3.19 -2.28
C THR A 55 11.27 -4.42 -3.03
N ARG A 56 10.36 -5.36 -3.26
CA ARG A 56 10.62 -6.60 -3.99
C ARG A 56 10.86 -6.32 -5.47
N LYS A 57 11.81 -7.05 -6.06
CA LYS A 57 12.01 -7.03 -7.51
C LYS A 57 10.87 -7.76 -8.21
N PHE A 58 10.55 -7.30 -9.41
CA PHE A 58 9.57 -7.98 -10.26
C PHE A 58 10.01 -9.41 -10.58
N ASP A 59 9.07 -10.32 -10.53
CA ASP A 59 9.22 -11.71 -10.97
C ASP A 59 8.21 -12.00 -12.10
N SER A 60 6.93 -12.08 -11.73
CA SER A 60 5.84 -12.19 -12.69
C SER A 60 4.54 -11.69 -12.07
N ILE A 61 3.58 -11.31 -12.91
CA ILE A 61 2.25 -10.88 -12.44
C ILE A 61 1.56 -12.00 -11.63
N LYS A 62 1.66 -13.24 -12.08
CA LYS A 62 1.04 -14.39 -11.39
C LYS A 62 1.68 -14.72 -10.02
N ASN A 63 2.86 -14.23 -9.75
CA ASN A 63 3.54 -14.36 -8.45
C ASN A 63 3.38 -13.13 -7.56
N THR A 64 2.56 -12.14 -7.98
CA THR A 64 2.24 -10.95 -7.20
C THR A 64 1.45 -11.33 -5.94
N ILE A 65 1.90 -10.88 -4.78
CA ILE A 65 1.17 -10.92 -3.52
C ILE A 65 0.51 -9.57 -3.32
N CYS A 66 -0.82 -9.54 -3.28
CA CYS A 66 -1.59 -8.33 -3.09
C CYS A 66 -2.11 -8.23 -1.64
N ALA A 67 -2.12 -7.04 -1.08
CA ALA A 67 -2.79 -6.70 0.17
C ALA A 67 -3.98 -5.78 -0.10
N ILE A 68 -5.08 -6.07 0.58
CA ILE A 68 -6.31 -5.27 0.59
C ILE A 68 -6.85 -5.32 2.01
N THR A 69 -7.13 -4.19 2.63
CA THR A 69 -7.60 -4.18 4.02
C THR A 69 -8.97 -4.82 4.14
N ASP A 70 -9.94 -4.38 3.36
CA ASP A 70 -11.32 -4.91 3.44
C ASP A 70 -11.89 -5.09 2.03
N PRO A 71 -12.32 -6.31 1.63
CA PRO A 71 -13.03 -6.50 0.36
C PRO A 71 -14.28 -5.62 0.21
N ALA A 72 -14.89 -5.19 1.32
CA ALA A 72 -16.04 -4.29 1.29
C ALA A 72 -15.71 -2.89 0.73
N MET A 73 -14.44 -2.53 0.60
CA MET A 73 -14.02 -1.31 -0.12
C MET A 73 -14.35 -1.36 -1.62
N PHE A 74 -14.61 -2.56 -2.15
CA PHE A 74 -14.83 -2.82 -3.58
C PHE A 74 -16.28 -3.28 -3.84
N LEU A 75 -17.24 -2.75 -3.12
CA LEU A 75 -18.64 -3.04 -3.40
C LEU A 75 -19.13 -2.31 -4.66
N ASP A 76 -20.26 -2.76 -5.20
CA ASP A 76 -20.95 -2.17 -6.34
C ASP A 76 -20.05 -2.07 -7.60
N GLU A 77 -19.76 -0.87 -8.06
CA GLU A 77 -19.05 -0.62 -9.32
C GLU A 77 -17.62 -1.16 -9.32
N ASP A 78 -16.97 -1.19 -8.16
CA ASP A 78 -15.57 -1.60 -8.03
C ASP A 78 -15.39 -3.12 -7.82
N ASN A 79 -16.48 -3.87 -7.65
CA ASN A 79 -16.39 -5.32 -7.45
C ASN A 79 -15.67 -6.04 -8.60
N LEU A 80 -15.84 -5.55 -9.83
CA LEU A 80 -15.15 -6.10 -10.99
C LEU A 80 -13.64 -5.88 -10.91
N ILE A 81 -13.20 -4.74 -10.37
CA ILE A 81 -11.78 -4.44 -10.13
C ILE A 81 -11.20 -5.47 -9.14
N TYR A 82 -11.88 -5.68 -8.01
CA TYR A 82 -11.47 -6.66 -7.02
C TYR A 82 -11.35 -8.08 -7.61
N GLN A 83 -12.36 -8.52 -8.36
CA GLN A 83 -12.35 -9.84 -9.01
C GLN A 83 -11.15 -9.98 -9.95
N LYS A 84 -10.91 -9.00 -10.82
CA LYS A 84 -9.78 -9.00 -11.76
C LYS A 84 -8.43 -9.00 -11.04
N ILE A 85 -8.28 -8.25 -9.95
CA ILE A 85 -7.07 -8.31 -9.13
C ILE A 85 -6.88 -9.74 -8.62
N ASN A 86 -7.90 -10.30 -7.98
CA ASN A 86 -7.83 -11.63 -7.38
C ASN A 86 -7.53 -12.74 -8.40
N GLU A 87 -8.02 -12.63 -9.63
CA GLU A 87 -7.75 -13.58 -10.72
C GLU A 87 -6.31 -13.50 -11.25
N ASN A 88 -5.64 -12.36 -11.08
CA ASN A 88 -4.33 -12.10 -11.69
C ASN A 88 -3.16 -12.17 -10.72
N VAL A 89 -3.40 -12.19 -9.42
CA VAL A 89 -2.35 -12.31 -8.39
C VAL A 89 -2.18 -13.75 -7.90
N LEU A 90 -1.09 -14.04 -7.20
CA LEU A 90 -0.87 -15.32 -6.54
C LEU A 90 -1.93 -15.54 -5.45
N TYR A 91 -2.14 -14.54 -4.61
CA TYR A 91 -3.23 -14.45 -3.62
C TYR A 91 -3.40 -13.03 -3.10
N VAL A 92 -4.57 -12.75 -2.53
CA VAL A 92 -4.86 -11.52 -1.81
C VAL A 92 -4.84 -11.78 -0.30
N ARG A 93 -4.12 -10.95 0.45
CA ARG A 93 -4.19 -10.88 1.92
C ARG A 93 -5.12 -9.76 2.33
N HIS A 94 -6.07 -10.09 3.20
CA HIS A 94 -7.01 -9.12 3.77
C HIS A 94 -6.66 -8.77 5.21
N GLY A 95 -7.16 -7.63 5.67
CA GLY A 95 -6.99 -7.16 7.04
C GLY A 95 -5.55 -6.75 7.34
N THR A 96 -4.91 -6.06 6.42
CA THR A 96 -3.49 -5.68 6.57
C THR A 96 -3.30 -4.28 7.13
N ASP A 97 -4.30 -3.41 6.97
CA ASP A 97 -4.28 -2.02 7.43
C ASP A 97 -2.93 -1.34 7.04
N CYS A 98 -2.40 -0.44 7.84
CA CYS A 98 -1.10 0.23 7.56
C CYS A 98 0.07 -0.74 7.36
N TRP A 99 -0.03 -1.95 7.91
CA TRP A 99 1.03 -2.94 7.81
C TRP A 99 1.19 -3.51 6.40
N GLY A 100 0.15 -3.47 5.57
CA GLY A 100 0.23 -3.80 4.14
C GLY A 100 1.27 -2.94 3.41
N TYR A 101 1.26 -1.64 3.63
CA TYR A 101 2.26 -0.70 3.06
C TYR A 101 3.66 -0.95 3.61
N ALA A 102 3.77 -1.21 4.91
CA ALA A 102 5.03 -1.56 5.56
C ALA A 102 5.66 -2.81 4.95
N MET A 103 4.86 -3.84 4.70
CA MET A 103 5.29 -5.09 4.07
C MET A 103 5.64 -4.89 2.59
N CYS A 104 4.95 -4.03 1.86
CA CYS A 104 5.29 -3.67 0.49
C CYS A 104 6.67 -2.99 0.45
N ALA A 105 6.90 -2.01 1.31
CA ALA A 105 8.18 -1.31 1.40
C ALA A 105 9.34 -2.22 1.83
N SER A 106 9.08 -3.25 2.64
CA SER A 106 10.09 -4.22 3.09
C SER A 106 10.31 -5.40 2.14
N GLY A 107 9.57 -5.47 1.03
CA GLY A 107 9.76 -6.45 -0.03
C GLY A 107 9.11 -7.82 0.20
N THR A 108 8.10 -7.91 1.07
CA THR A 108 7.34 -9.14 1.32
C THR A 108 5.98 -9.19 0.61
N ILE A 109 5.43 -8.02 0.26
CA ILE A 109 4.21 -7.85 -0.54
C ILE A 109 4.57 -7.04 -1.78
N ASP A 110 3.90 -7.29 -2.89
CA ASP A 110 4.18 -6.65 -4.17
C ASP A 110 3.22 -5.51 -4.49
N LEU A 111 1.99 -5.58 -3.97
CA LEU A 111 0.90 -4.68 -4.33
C LEU A 111 -0.01 -4.41 -3.14
N VAL A 112 -0.43 -3.16 -2.97
CA VAL A 112 -1.53 -2.76 -2.09
C VAL A 112 -2.54 -1.99 -2.92
N VAL A 113 -3.83 -2.34 -2.85
CA VAL A 113 -4.90 -1.62 -3.54
C VAL A 113 -6.02 -1.35 -2.56
N GLU A 114 -6.36 -0.10 -2.38
CA GLU A 114 -7.34 0.34 -1.39
C GLU A 114 -8.16 1.52 -1.87
N LYS A 115 -9.29 1.76 -1.21
CA LYS A 115 -10.23 2.84 -1.46
C LYS A 115 -10.78 3.37 -0.13
N ASP A 116 -11.46 4.51 -0.20
CA ASP A 116 -12.07 5.21 0.95
C ASP A 116 -11.07 5.64 2.02
N LEU A 117 -9.87 6.01 1.58
CA LEU A 117 -8.78 6.48 2.42
C LEU A 117 -8.78 7.99 2.56
N GLU A 118 -8.21 8.44 3.67
CA GLU A 118 -7.91 9.84 3.93
C GLU A 118 -6.41 10.12 3.80
N LEU A 119 -6.06 11.38 3.66
CA LEU A 119 -4.65 11.77 3.48
C LEU A 119 -3.73 11.27 4.61
N TRP A 120 -4.21 11.25 5.84
CA TRP A 120 -3.43 10.78 6.99
C TRP A 120 -3.18 9.26 7.00
N ASP A 121 -3.94 8.48 6.25
CA ASP A 121 -3.70 7.05 6.07
C ASP A 121 -2.53 6.78 5.12
N ILE A 122 -2.14 7.76 4.30
CA ILE A 122 -1.24 7.56 3.17
C ILE A 122 0.08 8.32 3.29
N VAL A 123 0.11 9.51 3.89
CA VAL A 123 1.31 10.37 3.92
C VAL A 123 2.56 9.62 4.42
N ALA A 124 2.43 8.84 5.48
CA ALA A 124 3.56 8.06 6.02
C ALA A 124 3.97 6.95 5.05
N ALA A 125 3.00 6.20 4.52
CA ALA A 125 3.22 5.10 3.60
C ALA A 125 3.88 5.56 2.29
N GLU A 126 3.44 6.68 1.72
CA GLU A 126 3.99 7.24 0.49
C GLU A 126 5.48 7.62 0.65
N ALA A 127 5.82 8.31 1.74
CA ALA A 127 7.21 8.66 2.00
C ALA A 127 8.11 7.42 2.16
N ILE A 128 7.64 6.42 2.92
CA ILE A 128 8.37 5.18 3.16
C ILE A 128 8.53 4.38 1.86
N LEU A 129 7.44 4.18 1.12
CA LEU A 129 7.46 3.37 -0.09
C LEU A 129 8.37 3.99 -1.16
N SER A 130 8.28 5.31 -1.36
CA SER A 130 9.17 6.04 -2.27
C SER A 130 10.64 5.87 -1.92
N GLY A 131 10.98 5.93 -0.63
CA GLY A 131 12.36 5.71 -0.15
C GLY A 131 12.84 4.27 -0.29
N ALA A 132 11.93 3.31 -0.32
CA ALA A 132 12.25 1.90 -0.53
C ALA A 132 12.35 1.52 -2.02
N GLY A 133 11.97 2.41 -2.95
CA GLY A 133 12.00 2.21 -4.39
C GLY A 133 10.67 1.74 -4.99
N GLY A 134 9.58 1.82 -4.24
CA GLY A 134 8.22 1.55 -4.71
C GLY A 134 7.54 2.76 -5.34
N ILE A 135 6.34 2.54 -5.84
CA ILE A 135 5.51 3.52 -6.54
C ILE A 135 4.15 3.55 -5.87
N ILE A 136 3.59 4.74 -5.71
CA ILE A 136 2.26 4.93 -5.13
C ILE A 136 1.52 6.07 -5.82
N SER A 137 0.25 5.89 -6.11
CA SER A 137 -0.64 6.92 -6.66
C SER A 137 -2.09 6.64 -6.30
N SER A 138 -2.98 7.55 -6.64
CA SER A 138 -4.41 7.26 -6.78
C SER A 138 -4.68 6.40 -8.02
N TRP A 139 -5.89 5.85 -8.14
CA TRP A 139 -6.26 5.02 -9.29
C TRP A 139 -6.30 5.81 -10.61
N ASP A 140 -6.59 7.09 -10.57
CA ASP A 140 -6.54 8.00 -11.71
C ASP A 140 -5.12 8.46 -12.09
N LYS A 141 -4.09 7.88 -11.46
CA LYS A 141 -2.66 8.25 -11.60
C LYS A 141 -2.29 9.62 -11.03
N SER A 142 -3.20 10.27 -10.31
CA SER A 142 -2.91 11.50 -9.57
C SER A 142 -2.15 11.21 -8.27
N LYS A 143 -1.95 12.22 -7.43
CA LYS A 143 -1.31 12.03 -6.12
C LYS A 143 -2.09 11.01 -5.28
N ALA A 144 -1.38 10.17 -4.54
CA ALA A 144 -2.00 9.18 -3.67
C ALA A 144 -3.07 9.78 -2.76
N ALA A 145 -4.20 9.08 -2.65
CA ALA A 145 -5.40 9.49 -1.90
C ALA A 145 -6.06 10.81 -2.35
N SER A 146 -5.73 11.38 -3.53
CA SER A 146 -6.39 12.60 -4.01
C SER A 146 -7.86 12.37 -4.38
N ASP A 147 -8.21 11.16 -4.80
CA ASP A 147 -9.56 10.66 -5.06
C ASP A 147 -10.02 9.62 -4.03
N ARG A 148 -9.31 9.54 -2.88
CA ARG A 148 -9.51 8.56 -1.81
C ARG A 148 -9.19 7.11 -2.19
N SER A 149 -8.54 6.89 -3.34
CA SER A 149 -8.06 5.58 -3.77
C SER A 149 -6.55 5.49 -3.72
N VAL A 150 -6.00 4.29 -3.63
CA VAL A 150 -4.56 4.06 -3.66
C VAL A 150 -4.23 2.76 -4.36
N ILE A 151 -3.21 2.84 -5.19
CA ILE A 151 -2.40 1.72 -5.64
C ILE A 151 -0.95 1.96 -5.23
N ALA A 152 -0.37 1.01 -4.49
CA ALA A 152 1.02 1.02 -4.06
C ALA A 152 1.69 -0.27 -4.53
N ALA A 153 2.78 -0.15 -5.27
CA ALA A 153 3.46 -1.30 -5.88
C ALA A 153 4.96 -1.30 -5.59
N ALA A 154 5.51 -2.49 -5.47
CA ALA A 154 6.92 -2.72 -5.20
C ALA A 154 7.84 -2.31 -6.36
N ASN A 155 7.34 -2.31 -7.60
CA ASN A 155 8.09 -2.03 -8.83
C ASN A 155 7.18 -1.51 -9.93
N ILE A 156 7.79 -0.96 -10.99
CA ILE A 156 7.06 -0.32 -12.08
C ILE A 156 6.25 -1.33 -12.90
N GLU A 157 6.74 -2.54 -13.07
CA GLU A 157 6.08 -3.57 -13.87
C GLU A 157 4.76 -4.00 -13.23
N THR A 158 4.75 -4.19 -11.90
CA THR A 158 3.53 -4.47 -11.13
C THR A 158 2.59 -3.27 -11.15
N TYR A 159 3.12 -2.06 -10.95
CA TYR A 159 2.32 -0.83 -10.98
C TYR A 159 1.63 -0.66 -12.33
N ASP A 160 2.37 -0.69 -13.43
CA ASP A 160 1.84 -0.46 -14.78
C ASP A 160 0.77 -1.49 -15.16
N TYR A 161 0.97 -2.75 -14.79
CA TYR A 161 -0.03 -3.79 -15.05
C TYR A 161 -1.34 -3.50 -14.31
N PHE A 162 -1.29 -3.30 -12.99
CA PHE A 162 -2.50 -3.17 -12.20
C PHE A 162 -3.18 -1.82 -12.32
N ILE A 163 -2.45 -0.72 -12.51
CA ILE A 163 -3.07 0.59 -12.78
C ILE A 163 -3.82 0.59 -14.12
N ASN A 164 -3.30 -0.09 -15.13
CA ASN A 164 -4.01 -0.25 -16.39
C ASN A 164 -5.19 -1.20 -16.28
N LEU A 165 -5.09 -2.26 -15.48
CA LEU A 165 -6.20 -3.17 -15.18
C LEU A 165 -7.36 -2.43 -14.50
N ILE A 166 -7.06 -1.53 -13.55
CA ILE A 166 -8.05 -0.69 -12.86
C ILE A 166 -8.72 0.26 -13.86
N ASN A 167 -7.93 1.00 -14.66
CA ASN A 167 -8.43 2.04 -15.55
C ASN A 167 -9.08 1.51 -16.84
N ASN A 168 -8.76 0.31 -17.30
CA ASN A 168 -9.39 -0.31 -18.47
C ASN A 168 -10.73 -1.01 -18.15
N ASN A 169 -11.24 -0.81 -16.95
CA ASN A 169 -12.55 -1.30 -16.53
C ASN A 169 -13.72 -0.38 -16.90
N GLU A 170 -13.54 0.57 -17.82
CA GLU A 170 -14.68 1.24 -18.44
C GLU A 170 -15.59 0.16 -19.02
N ILE A 171 -16.74 0.02 -18.38
CA ILE A 171 -17.81 -0.89 -18.75
C ILE A 171 -18.20 -0.60 -20.20
N LYS A 172 -17.88 -1.53 -21.09
CA LYS A 172 -18.56 -1.59 -22.39
C LYS A 172 -19.86 -2.31 -22.24
#